data_b026a0db43708bbff951272e1df8e370
#
_entry.id   b026a0db43708bbff951272e1df8e370
#
_cell.length_a   1.000
_cell.length_b   1.000
_cell.length_c   1.000
_cell.angle_alpha   90.00
_cell.angle_beta   90.00
_cell.angle_gamma   90.00
#
_symmetry.space_group_name_H-M   'P 1'
#
loop_
_entity.id
_entity.type
_entity.pdbx_description
1 polymer ?
#
loop_
_entity_poly.entity_id
_entity_poly.type
_entity_poly.pdbx_seq_one_letter_code
_entity_poly.pdbx_strand_id
1 'polypeptide(L)'
;RLLFGVKDRRILEQFMESVLGALIQYDARNHTDYLDVLRRYLLTECSIQQTAEQMQVHRNTINYKLRQIREILQMDLNQEARVKIYLAYLIRDML
;
A
#
# COMPACT_ATOMS: atom_id res chain seq x y z
N ARG A 1 1.06 -11.76 -24.62
CA ARG A 1 0.34 -10.50 -24.41
C ARG A 1 -1.06 -10.77 -23.88
N LEU A 2 -1.41 -10.06 -22.88
CA LEU A 2 -2.68 -10.21 -22.24
C LEU A 2 -3.55 -8.99 -22.47
N LEU A 3 -4.78 -9.22 -22.88
CA LEU A 3 -5.73 -8.15 -23.09
C LEU A 3 -6.88 -8.32 -22.12
N PHE A 4 -7.15 -7.27 -21.37
CA PHE A 4 -8.29 -7.24 -20.48
C PHE A 4 -9.46 -6.61 -21.21
N GLY A 5 -10.63 -7.24 -21.11
CA GLY A 5 -11.86 -6.59 -21.49
C GLY A 5 -12.18 -5.48 -20.48
N VAL A 6 -13.11 -4.61 -20.85
CA VAL A 6 -13.53 -3.52 -19.96
C VAL A 6 -14.03 -4.06 -18.62
N LYS A 7 -14.76 -5.17 -18.67
CA LYS A 7 -15.32 -5.79 -17.48
C LYS A 7 -14.23 -6.33 -16.55
N ASP A 8 -13.21 -6.97 -17.13
CA ASP A 8 -12.11 -7.53 -16.34
C ASP A 8 -11.30 -6.43 -15.69
N ARG A 9 -11.04 -5.38 -16.43
CA ARG A 9 -10.32 -4.22 -15.92
C ARG A 9 -11.07 -3.59 -14.75
N ARG A 10 -12.40 -3.50 -14.86
CA ARG A 10 -13.21 -2.93 -13.79
C ARG A 10 -13.16 -3.77 -12.52
N ILE A 11 -13.18 -5.09 -12.65
CA ILE A 11 -13.09 -6.00 -11.51
C ILE A 11 -11.76 -5.80 -10.78
N LEU A 12 -10.67 -5.72 -11.54
CA LEU A 12 -9.34 -5.49 -10.96
C LEU A 12 -9.27 -4.13 -10.27
N GLU A 13 -9.82 -3.11 -10.92
CA GLU A 13 -9.88 -1.76 -10.37
C GLU A 13 -10.64 -1.74 -9.05
N GLN A 14 -11.79 -2.41 -9.00
CA GLN A 14 -12.60 -2.48 -7.80
C GLN A 14 -11.87 -3.17 -6.65
N PHE A 15 -11.15 -4.25 -6.96
CA PHE A 15 -10.36 -4.92 -5.94
C PHE A 15 -9.29 -4.00 -5.39
N MET A 16 -8.52 -3.36 -6.26
CA MET A 16 -7.46 -2.45 -5.86
C MET A 16 -8.02 -1.31 -5.02
N GLU A 17 -9.14 -0.72 -5.44
CA GLU A 17 -9.79 0.36 -4.72
C GLU A 17 -10.28 -0.10 -3.34
N SER A 18 -10.80 -1.33 -3.25
CA SER A 18 -11.28 -1.84 -1.97
C SER A 18 -10.16 -2.02 -0.97
N VAL A 19 -8.95 -2.29 -1.44
CA VAL A 19 -7.79 -2.52 -0.56
C VAL A 19 -7.05 -1.22 -0.27
N LEU A 20 -6.75 -0.42 -1.30
CA LEU A 20 -5.88 0.75 -1.17
C LEU A 20 -6.58 2.08 -1.28
N GLY A 21 -7.86 2.09 -1.64
CA GLY A 21 -8.58 3.33 -1.95
C GLY A 21 -8.53 4.37 -0.84
N ALA A 22 -8.75 3.94 0.41
CA ALA A 22 -8.73 4.86 1.54
C ALA A 22 -7.36 5.50 1.72
N LEU A 23 -6.29 4.74 1.50
CA LEU A 23 -4.94 5.24 1.64
C LEU A 23 -4.58 6.20 0.50
N ILE A 24 -5.00 5.86 -0.72
CA ILE A 24 -4.81 6.74 -1.88
C ILE A 24 -5.47 8.08 -1.63
N GLN A 25 -6.71 8.08 -1.13
CA GLN A 25 -7.42 9.30 -0.85
C GLN A 25 -6.78 10.09 0.29
N TYR A 26 -6.31 9.39 1.31
CA TYR A 26 -5.66 10.05 2.43
C TYR A 26 -4.41 10.79 1.98
N ASP A 27 -3.56 10.14 1.19
CA ASP A 27 -2.34 10.76 0.66
C ASP A 27 -2.67 11.97 -0.20
N ALA A 28 -3.71 11.88 -1.02
CA ALA A 28 -4.10 12.99 -1.88
C ALA A 28 -4.56 14.21 -1.07
N ARG A 29 -5.31 13.98 0.00
CA ARG A 29 -5.85 15.08 0.82
C ARG A 29 -4.80 15.69 1.74
N ASN A 30 -3.89 14.86 2.25
CA ASN A 30 -2.99 15.28 3.32
C ASN A 30 -1.55 15.46 2.85
N HIS A 31 -1.29 15.24 1.56
CA HIS A 31 0.06 15.36 0.98
C HIS A 31 1.06 14.48 1.73
N THR A 32 0.63 13.28 2.09
CA THR A 32 1.47 12.29 2.77
C THR A 32 2.07 11.32 1.77
N ASP A 33 2.99 10.46 2.25
CA ASP A 33 3.70 9.49 1.44
C ASP A 33 3.40 8.05 1.89
N TYR A 34 2.21 7.82 2.39
CA TYR A 34 1.89 6.54 3.04
C TYR A 34 1.84 5.37 2.07
N LEU A 35 1.41 5.59 0.84
CA LEU A 35 1.46 4.54 -0.17
C LEU A 35 2.89 4.08 -0.40
N ASP A 36 3.83 5.03 -0.48
CA ASP A 36 5.22 4.71 -0.69
C ASP A 36 5.82 3.98 0.52
N VAL A 37 5.50 4.44 1.72
CA VAL A 37 5.96 3.80 2.95
C VAL A 37 5.49 2.35 3.02
N LEU A 38 4.21 2.13 2.79
CA LEU A 38 3.64 0.78 2.87
C LEU A 38 4.28 -0.13 1.84
N ARG A 39 4.44 0.34 0.62
CA ARG A 39 5.05 -0.47 -0.44
C ARG A 39 6.48 -0.86 -0.09
N ARG A 40 7.27 0.09 0.37
CA ARG A 40 8.66 -0.19 0.77
C ARG A 40 8.73 -1.15 1.93
N TYR A 41 7.80 -1.00 2.88
CA TYR A 41 7.73 -1.91 4.02
C TYR A 41 7.49 -3.34 3.55
N LEU A 42 6.56 -3.54 2.62
CA LEU A 42 6.29 -4.88 2.09
C LEU A 42 7.48 -5.43 1.30
N LEU A 43 8.12 -4.58 0.50
CA LEU A 43 9.23 -5.00 -0.34
C LEU A 43 10.51 -5.30 0.44
N THR A 44 10.62 -4.81 1.66
CA THR A 44 11.74 -5.11 2.55
C THR A 44 11.40 -6.22 3.53
N GLU A 45 10.39 -7.01 3.23
CA GLU A 45 9.93 -8.09 4.10
C GLU A 45 9.56 -7.57 5.49
N CYS A 46 8.89 -6.43 5.51
CA CYS A 46 8.39 -5.79 6.73
C CYS A 46 9.52 -5.35 7.67
N SER A 47 10.62 -4.90 7.10
CA SER A 47 11.73 -4.37 7.89
C SER A 47 11.55 -2.87 8.09
N ILE A 48 11.27 -2.46 9.31
CA ILE A 48 11.15 -1.05 9.67
C ILE A 48 12.48 -0.34 9.45
N GLN A 49 13.58 -1.00 9.84
CA GLN A 49 14.91 -0.42 9.71
C GLN A 49 15.27 -0.16 8.25
N GLN A 50 15.07 -1.15 7.39
CA GLN A 50 15.39 -1.00 5.97
C GLN A 50 14.49 0.05 5.31
N THR A 51 13.22 0.07 5.67
CA THR A 51 12.30 1.07 5.15
C THR A 51 12.77 2.48 5.53
N ALA A 52 13.15 2.65 6.80
CA ALA A 52 13.64 3.94 7.28
C ALA A 52 14.91 4.37 6.55
N GLU A 53 15.81 3.43 6.32
CA GLU A 53 17.06 3.70 5.58
C GLU A 53 16.76 4.14 4.16
N GLN A 54 15.87 3.42 3.47
CA GLN A 54 15.51 3.76 2.09
C GLN A 54 14.87 5.14 1.99
N MET A 55 14.08 5.50 2.96
CA MET A 55 13.37 6.77 2.96
C MET A 55 14.14 7.90 3.66
N GLN A 56 15.31 7.57 4.21
CA GLN A 56 16.17 8.53 4.88
C GLN A 56 15.49 9.24 6.04
N VAL A 57 14.77 8.47 6.84
CA VAL A 57 14.11 8.97 8.04
C VAL A 57 14.43 8.05 9.22
N HIS A 58 14.11 8.50 10.42
CA HIS A 58 14.29 7.68 11.61
C HIS A 58 13.24 6.59 11.67
N ARG A 59 13.60 5.44 12.26
CA ARG A 59 12.67 4.32 12.39
C ARG A 59 11.39 4.67 13.15
N ASN A 60 11.47 5.60 14.09
CA ASN A 60 10.28 6.03 14.81
C ASN A 60 9.27 6.71 13.89
N THR A 61 9.75 7.40 12.86
CA THR A 61 8.89 8.00 11.85
C THR A 61 8.15 6.93 11.07
N ILE A 62 8.86 5.85 10.69
CA ILE A 62 8.21 4.74 9.98
C ILE A 62 7.18 4.06 10.88
N ASN A 63 7.53 3.82 12.15
CA ASN A 63 6.58 3.24 13.10
C ASN A 63 5.31 4.08 13.21
N TYR A 64 5.45 5.38 13.30
CA TYR A 64 4.30 6.29 13.36
C TYR A 64 3.46 6.18 12.11
N LYS A 65 4.10 6.24 10.95
CA LYS A 65 3.37 6.17 9.67
C LYS A 65 2.65 4.85 9.51
N LEU A 66 3.28 3.75 9.91
CA LEU A 66 2.63 2.43 9.83
C LEU A 66 1.43 2.33 10.75
N ARG A 67 1.48 2.94 11.93
CA ARG A 67 0.30 2.97 12.81
C ARG A 67 -0.84 3.72 12.13
N GLN A 68 -0.54 4.85 11.52
CA GLN A 68 -1.56 5.62 10.78
C GLN A 68 -2.11 4.82 9.61
N ILE A 69 -1.25 4.14 8.89
CA ILE A 69 -1.66 3.31 7.74
C ILE A 69 -2.62 2.22 8.19
N ARG A 70 -2.30 1.52 9.29
CA ARG A 70 -3.20 0.48 9.81
C ARG A 70 -4.56 1.04 10.20
N GLU A 71 -4.59 2.23 10.77
CA GLU A 71 -5.86 2.87 11.13
C GLU A 71 -6.65 3.29 9.89
N ILE A 72 -5.99 3.86 8.89
CA ILE A 72 -6.65 4.29 7.67
C ILE A 72 -7.23 3.09 6.92
N LEU A 73 -6.46 2.03 6.80
CA LEU A 73 -6.90 0.81 6.10
C LEU A 73 -7.79 -0.07 6.96
N GLN A 74 -7.84 0.19 8.28
CA GLN A 74 -8.61 -0.61 9.23
C GLN A 74 -8.28 -2.09 9.13
N MET A 75 -6.99 -2.39 9.07
CA MET A 75 -6.53 -3.77 9.04
C MET A 75 -5.15 -3.87 9.68
N ASP A 76 -4.90 -4.99 10.32
CA ASP A 76 -3.57 -5.33 10.76
C ASP A 76 -2.76 -5.80 9.55
N LEU A 77 -1.46 -5.57 9.60
CA LEU A 77 -0.59 -5.99 8.50
C LEU A 77 -0.10 -7.42 8.74
N ASN A 78 -1.06 -8.34 8.93
CA ASN A 78 -0.75 -9.75 9.06
C ASN A 78 -0.47 -10.34 7.67
N GLN A 79 -0.13 -11.62 7.62
CA GLN A 79 0.27 -12.25 6.37
C GLN A 79 -0.82 -12.16 5.30
N GLU A 80 -2.07 -12.45 5.69
CA GLU A 80 -3.18 -12.41 4.73
C GLU A 80 -3.37 -11.01 4.16
N ALA A 81 -3.36 -10.00 5.03
CA ALA A 81 -3.50 -8.61 4.61
C ALA A 81 -2.37 -8.19 3.69
N ARG A 82 -1.13 -8.59 4.01
CA ARG A 82 0.03 -8.25 3.19
C ARG A 82 -0.06 -8.82 1.78
N VAL A 83 -0.58 -10.05 1.65
CA VAL A 83 -0.78 -10.65 0.33
C VAL A 83 -1.78 -9.82 -0.49
N LYS A 84 -2.91 -9.46 0.11
CA LYS A 84 -3.91 -8.63 -0.55
C LYS A 84 -3.35 -7.28 -0.98
N ILE A 85 -2.63 -6.63 -0.08
CA ILE A 85 -2.06 -5.32 -0.32
C ILE A 85 -1.03 -5.39 -1.44
N TYR A 86 -0.17 -6.41 -1.40
CA TYR A 86 0.84 -6.58 -2.44
C TYR A 86 0.18 -6.76 -3.81
N LEU A 87 -0.84 -7.61 -3.86
CA LEU A 87 -1.59 -7.82 -5.10
C LEU A 87 -2.23 -6.53 -5.59
N ALA A 88 -2.79 -5.74 -4.68
CA ALA A 88 -3.40 -4.46 -5.04
C ALA A 88 -2.38 -3.49 -5.65
N TYR A 89 -1.15 -3.45 -5.14
CA TYR A 89 -0.09 -2.64 -5.74
C TYR A 89 0.24 -3.12 -7.15
N LEU A 90 0.35 -4.43 -7.35
CA LEU A 90 0.65 -4.98 -8.68
C LEU A 90 -0.45 -4.60 -9.67
N ILE A 91 -1.69 -4.70 -9.26
CA ILE A 91 -2.82 -4.33 -10.12
C ILE A 91 -2.77 -2.83 -10.42
N ARG A 92 -2.51 -2.01 -9.41
CA ARG A 92 -2.43 -0.56 -9.60
C ARG A 92 -1.36 -0.20 -10.62
N ASP A 93 -0.22 -0.88 -10.59
CA ASP A 93 0.85 -0.65 -11.55
C ASP A 93 0.44 -1.02 -12.97
N MET A 94 -0.46 -2.00 -13.12
CA MET A 94 -0.95 -2.43 -14.43
C MET A 94 -1.99 -1.47 -15.02
N LEU A 95 -2.69 -0.77 -14.19
CA LEU A 95 -3.75 0.14 -14.61
C LEU A 95 -3.19 1.52 -14.92
#